data_93e6f6056b7bd8f9d1590467785b7e51
#
_entry.id   93e6f6056b7bd8f9d1590467785b7e51
#
_cell.length_a   1.000
_cell.length_b   1.000
_cell.length_c   1.000
_cell.angle_alpha   90.00
_cell.angle_beta   90.00
_cell.angle_gamma   90.00
#
_symmetry.space_group_name_H-M   'P 1'
#
loop_
_entity.id
_entity.type
_entity.pdbx_description
1 polymer ?
#
loop_
_entity_poly.entity_id
_entity_poly.type
_entity_poly.pdbx_seq_one_letter_code
_entity_poly.pdbx_strand_id
1 'polypeptide(L)'
;GNYSIKLRKKINTDNVEEIWNGDKEKEKLGVEYFGVGDLEVSHNDKLLAYSLDTKGSEYYKIFIRDISTNKLVTKEITDTSGSITFSLDDKYIFYSKLDENHRARKIYRHKIGDHLSEDYLVFEEKSEAFTVGISLTSDEKYYLITTSDHNTSEQYYFGVDEITPKPKLIIKRQRGILYSINSWANNFYNHTNNDAEDFKIDISSSLENQSWKPFVPSKNEVLIGGCVFLKNWIIRSETSDALDKLFIRNISTNFEEELIFSDEKVYVPNISLKQKDRNTDEIYLGYSSPKTPSRVYSYNLSDKSKKLVKEQEIPSGHNSEDYIV
;
A
#
# COMPACT_ATOMS: atom_id res chain seq x y z
N GLY A 1 -17.98 17.23 3.50
CA GLY A 1 -18.64 16.15 2.74
C GLY A 1 -18.59 14.83 3.47
N ASN A 2 -19.35 13.88 2.99
CA ASN A 2 -19.39 12.53 3.56
C ASN A 2 -18.35 11.59 2.91
N TYR A 3 -17.81 11.99 1.76
CA TYR A 3 -16.86 11.19 0.98
C TYR A 3 -15.56 11.94 0.71
N SER A 4 -14.52 11.21 0.38
CA SER A 4 -13.19 11.77 0.14
C SER A 4 -13.15 12.67 -1.10
N ILE A 5 -12.33 13.72 -1.02
CA ILE A 5 -11.93 14.54 -2.14
C ILE A 5 -10.45 14.27 -2.42
N LYS A 6 -10.10 13.95 -3.67
CA LYS A 6 -8.70 13.78 -4.09
C LYS A 6 -8.27 15.03 -4.82
N LEU A 7 -7.23 15.63 -4.33
CA LEU A 7 -6.61 16.80 -4.90
C LEU A 7 -5.22 16.44 -5.41
N ARG A 8 -4.79 17.09 -6.50
CA ARG A 8 -3.40 17.06 -6.91
C ARG A 8 -2.84 18.47 -7.00
N LYS A 9 -1.55 18.59 -6.74
CA LYS A 9 -0.81 19.85 -6.86
C LYS A 9 0.45 19.60 -7.67
N LYS A 10 0.69 20.42 -8.68
CA LYS A 10 1.96 20.37 -9.41
C LYS A 10 3.07 20.89 -8.50
N ILE A 11 4.18 20.16 -8.43
CA ILE A 11 5.36 20.55 -7.64
C ILE A 11 5.79 21.96 -8.03
N ASN A 12 6.16 22.77 -7.02
CA ASN A 12 6.57 24.18 -7.17
C ASN A 12 5.51 25.13 -7.73
N THR A 13 4.24 24.81 -7.60
CA THR A 13 3.12 25.74 -7.92
C THR A 13 2.13 25.76 -6.76
N ASP A 14 1.27 26.78 -6.71
CA ASP A 14 0.15 26.85 -5.76
C ASP A 14 -1.16 26.37 -6.38
N ASN A 15 -1.13 25.93 -7.63
CA ASN A 15 -2.31 25.44 -8.31
C ASN A 15 -2.70 24.05 -7.81
N VAL A 16 -3.89 23.96 -7.20
CA VAL A 16 -4.49 22.73 -6.71
C VAL A 16 -5.66 22.38 -7.61
N GLU A 17 -5.69 21.15 -8.11
CA GLU A 17 -6.75 20.62 -8.96
C GLU A 17 -7.51 19.52 -8.21
N GLU A 18 -8.86 19.60 -8.21
CA GLU A 18 -9.72 18.51 -7.75
C GLU A 18 -9.84 17.48 -8.88
N ILE A 19 -9.33 16.28 -8.66
CA ILE A 19 -9.39 15.17 -9.63
C ILE A 19 -10.46 14.14 -9.28
N TRP A 20 -10.98 14.20 -8.05
CA TRP A 20 -12.05 13.35 -7.57
C TRP A 20 -12.81 14.04 -6.45
N ASN A 21 -14.13 13.84 -6.42
CA ASN A 21 -14.99 14.29 -5.34
C ASN A 21 -16.13 13.28 -5.17
N GLY A 22 -16.08 12.50 -4.10
CA GLY A 22 -17.02 11.40 -3.88
C GLY A 22 -18.45 11.86 -3.68
N ASP A 23 -18.69 13.02 -3.05
CA ASP A 23 -20.04 13.57 -2.90
C ASP A 23 -20.65 13.91 -4.27
N LYS A 24 -19.88 14.56 -5.16
CA LYS A 24 -20.32 14.87 -6.53
C LYS A 24 -20.58 13.63 -7.37
N GLU A 25 -19.72 12.60 -7.23
CA GLU A 25 -19.91 11.35 -7.98
C GLU A 25 -21.15 10.59 -7.50
N LYS A 26 -21.41 10.54 -6.19
CA LYS A 26 -22.66 9.98 -5.65
C LYS A 26 -23.89 10.69 -6.15
N GLU A 27 -23.88 12.02 -6.09
CA GLU A 27 -25.00 12.85 -6.58
C GLU A 27 -25.25 12.61 -8.07
N LYS A 28 -24.19 12.62 -8.89
CA LYS A 28 -24.27 12.33 -10.33
C LYS A 28 -24.87 10.96 -10.65
N LEU A 29 -24.55 9.95 -9.84
CA LEU A 29 -25.07 8.59 -10.02
C LEU A 29 -26.49 8.41 -9.48
N GLY A 30 -26.95 9.26 -8.56
CA GLY A 30 -28.27 9.20 -7.98
C GLY A 30 -28.54 7.92 -7.17
N VAL A 31 -27.52 7.37 -6.51
CA VAL A 31 -27.59 6.09 -5.79
C VAL A 31 -27.74 6.31 -4.28
N GLU A 32 -28.48 5.41 -3.63
CA GLU A 32 -28.62 5.44 -2.17
C GLU A 32 -27.33 4.99 -1.47
N TYR A 33 -26.81 3.83 -1.86
CA TYR A 33 -25.53 3.32 -1.37
C TYR A 33 -24.38 3.74 -2.29
N PHE A 34 -23.26 4.14 -1.69
CA PHE A 34 -22.08 4.54 -2.43
C PHE A 34 -20.81 4.15 -1.65
N GLY A 35 -20.21 3.04 -2.02
CA GLY A 35 -18.93 2.57 -1.50
C GLY A 35 -17.82 2.83 -2.51
N VAL A 36 -16.74 3.47 -2.07
CA VAL A 36 -15.52 3.66 -2.86
C VAL A 36 -14.52 2.59 -2.40
N GLY A 37 -14.08 1.73 -3.31
CA GLY A 37 -13.05 0.74 -3.04
C GLY A 37 -11.66 1.36 -3.18
N ASP A 38 -11.14 1.40 -4.38
CA ASP A 38 -9.81 1.93 -4.68
C ASP A 38 -9.89 3.20 -5.54
N LEU A 39 -8.85 4.02 -5.49
CA LEU A 39 -8.73 5.25 -6.27
C LEU A 39 -7.27 5.51 -6.60
N GLU A 40 -6.86 5.13 -7.80
CA GLU A 40 -5.47 5.15 -8.26
C GLU A 40 -5.26 6.10 -9.44
N VAL A 41 -4.16 6.84 -9.41
CA VAL A 41 -3.73 7.71 -10.51
C VAL A 41 -2.60 7.03 -11.26
N SER A 42 -2.67 6.99 -12.60
CA SER A 42 -1.61 6.47 -13.45
C SER A 42 -0.25 7.15 -13.18
N HIS A 43 0.85 6.50 -13.54
CA HIS A 43 2.20 7.01 -13.30
C HIS A 43 2.48 8.32 -14.05
N ASN A 44 1.86 8.51 -15.22
CA ASN A 44 1.96 9.74 -16.03
C ASN A 44 0.96 10.84 -15.62
N ASP A 45 0.20 10.65 -14.53
CA ASP A 45 -0.80 11.57 -14.00
C ASP A 45 -1.97 11.91 -14.97
N LYS A 46 -2.22 11.08 -16.00
CA LYS A 46 -3.27 11.37 -17.00
C LYS A 46 -4.58 10.63 -16.74
N LEU A 47 -4.51 9.46 -16.13
CA LEU A 47 -5.69 8.61 -15.91
C LEU A 47 -5.99 8.50 -14.42
N LEU A 48 -7.28 8.42 -14.10
CA LEU A 48 -7.79 8.06 -12.80
C LEU A 48 -8.59 6.77 -12.93
N ALA A 49 -8.12 5.71 -12.28
CA ALA A 49 -8.87 4.48 -12.10
C ALA A 49 -9.50 4.47 -10.71
N TYR A 50 -10.77 4.08 -10.64
CA TYR A 50 -11.49 4.03 -9.37
C TYR A 50 -12.52 2.90 -9.40
N SER A 51 -12.86 2.39 -8.23
CA SER A 51 -13.83 1.33 -8.09
C SER A 51 -14.97 1.73 -7.17
N LEU A 52 -16.19 1.34 -7.55
CA LEU A 52 -17.41 1.69 -6.84
C LEU A 52 -18.29 0.46 -6.61
N ASP A 53 -18.83 0.34 -5.41
CA ASP A 53 -20.02 -0.44 -5.12
C ASP A 53 -21.19 0.51 -4.91
N THR A 54 -22.24 0.38 -5.72
CA THR A 54 -23.44 1.22 -5.64
C THR A 54 -24.67 0.49 -5.10
N LYS A 55 -24.46 -0.73 -4.57
CA LYS A 55 -25.53 -1.62 -4.08
C LYS A 55 -25.32 -2.12 -2.65
N GLY A 56 -24.12 -1.95 -2.08
CA GLY A 56 -23.74 -2.56 -0.81
C GLY A 56 -23.50 -4.07 -0.94
N SER A 57 -23.10 -4.52 -2.13
CA SER A 57 -22.90 -5.93 -2.45
C SER A 57 -21.47 -6.40 -2.34
N GLU A 58 -20.54 -5.47 -2.15
CA GLU A 58 -19.09 -5.69 -2.19
C GLU A 58 -18.57 -6.22 -3.55
N TYR A 59 -19.42 -6.30 -4.56
CA TYR A 59 -19.01 -6.44 -5.96
C TYR A 59 -18.75 -5.08 -6.55
N TYR A 60 -17.47 -4.74 -6.68
CA TYR A 60 -17.06 -3.45 -7.19
C TYR A 60 -17.03 -3.44 -8.72
N LYS A 61 -17.32 -2.27 -9.26
CA LYS A 61 -17.09 -1.94 -10.67
C LYS A 61 -15.90 -1.01 -10.78
N ILE A 62 -14.96 -1.32 -11.66
CA ILE A 62 -13.81 -0.46 -11.94
C ILE A 62 -14.12 0.42 -13.15
N PHE A 63 -13.76 1.68 -13.02
CA PHE A 63 -13.87 2.71 -14.05
C PHE A 63 -12.49 3.35 -14.25
N ILE A 64 -12.18 3.70 -15.51
CA ILE A 64 -10.96 4.43 -15.84
C ILE A 64 -11.37 5.65 -16.66
N ARG A 65 -10.94 6.84 -16.23
CA ARG A 65 -11.22 8.09 -16.94
C ARG A 65 -9.95 8.89 -17.20
N ASP A 66 -9.94 9.62 -18.30
CA ASP A 66 -8.95 10.66 -18.57
C ASP A 66 -9.24 11.87 -17.67
N ILE A 67 -8.23 12.31 -16.90
CA ILE A 67 -8.40 13.38 -15.89
C ILE A 67 -8.70 14.71 -16.58
N SER A 68 -8.09 14.98 -17.72
CA SER A 68 -8.23 16.28 -18.41
C SER A 68 -9.59 16.47 -19.05
N THR A 69 -10.17 15.40 -19.60
CA THR A 69 -11.45 15.44 -20.29
C THR A 69 -12.63 14.96 -19.46
N ASN A 70 -12.32 14.31 -18.32
CA ASN A 70 -13.29 13.65 -17.44
C ASN A 70 -14.14 12.57 -18.13
N LYS A 71 -13.65 11.99 -19.26
CA LYS A 71 -14.34 10.95 -20.01
C LYS A 71 -13.81 9.58 -19.66
N LEU A 72 -14.69 8.59 -19.60
CA LEU A 72 -14.30 7.18 -19.49
C LEU A 72 -13.51 6.75 -20.73
N VAL A 73 -12.41 6.04 -20.52
CA VAL A 73 -11.54 5.52 -21.58
C VAL A 73 -11.70 4.03 -21.80
N THR A 74 -12.45 3.36 -20.93
CA THR A 74 -12.81 1.96 -21.06
C THR A 74 -14.25 1.72 -20.58
N LYS A 75 -14.84 0.58 -20.95
CA LYS A 75 -16.11 0.12 -20.39
C LYS A 75 -15.89 -0.32 -18.94
N GLU A 76 -16.92 -0.17 -18.09
CA GLU A 76 -16.86 -0.63 -16.70
C GLU A 76 -16.48 -2.12 -16.60
N ILE A 77 -15.56 -2.44 -15.68
CA ILE A 77 -15.18 -3.82 -15.37
C ILE A 77 -15.96 -4.23 -14.13
N THR A 78 -16.76 -5.29 -14.22
CA THR A 78 -17.68 -5.73 -13.17
C THR A 78 -17.14 -6.92 -12.39
N ASP A 79 -17.78 -7.21 -11.27
CA ASP A 79 -17.54 -8.36 -10.41
C ASP A 79 -16.10 -8.43 -9.89
N THR A 80 -15.57 -7.28 -9.50
CA THR A 80 -14.20 -7.17 -9.00
C THR A 80 -14.14 -6.99 -7.49
N SER A 81 -12.98 -7.25 -6.89
CA SER A 81 -12.72 -6.94 -5.47
C SER A 81 -12.58 -5.44 -5.21
N GLY A 82 -12.49 -4.63 -6.25
CA GLY A 82 -12.27 -3.20 -6.17
C GLY A 82 -10.79 -2.77 -6.23
N SER A 83 -9.83 -3.65 -6.00
CA SER A 83 -8.41 -3.31 -6.06
C SER A 83 -7.91 -3.10 -7.47
N ILE A 84 -7.07 -2.09 -7.67
CA ILE A 84 -6.54 -1.66 -8.96
C ILE A 84 -5.02 -1.49 -8.86
N THR A 85 -4.29 -2.00 -9.84
CA THR A 85 -2.84 -1.76 -9.97
C THR A 85 -2.52 -1.40 -11.41
N PHE A 86 -2.00 -0.19 -11.65
CA PHE A 86 -1.53 0.20 -12.99
C PHE A 86 -0.24 -0.53 -13.36
N SER A 87 -0.06 -0.79 -14.66
CA SER A 87 1.27 -1.10 -15.19
C SER A 87 2.12 0.18 -15.22
N LEU A 88 3.45 0.02 -15.11
CA LEU A 88 4.37 1.17 -15.08
C LEU A 88 4.33 2.01 -16.36
N ASP A 89 3.96 1.41 -17.48
CA ASP A 89 3.79 2.09 -18.78
C ASP A 89 2.39 2.68 -18.99
N ASP A 90 1.52 2.57 -17.96
CA ASP A 90 0.12 3.05 -17.96
C ASP A 90 -0.76 2.48 -19.08
N LYS A 91 -0.35 1.37 -19.71
CA LYS A 91 -1.15 0.74 -20.77
C LYS A 91 -2.14 -0.29 -20.26
N TYR A 92 -1.91 -0.79 -19.05
CA TYR A 92 -2.70 -1.86 -18.46
C TYR A 92 -3.08 -1.53 -17.04
N ILE A 93 -4.16 -2.15 -16.58
CA ILE A 93 -4.43 -2.35 -15.16
C ILE A 93 -4.49 -3.85 -14.85
N PHE A 94 -4.12 -4.18 -13.63
CA PHE A 94 -4.38 -5.49 -13.04
C PHE A 94 -5.50 -5.36 -12.02
N TYR A 95 -6.36 -6.37 -11.96
CA TYR A 95 -7.49 -6.42 -11.05
C TYR A 95 -7.83 -7.85 -10.66
N SER A 96 -8.48 -8.01 -9.48
CA SER A 96 -8.98 -9.31 -9.03
C SER A 96 -10.46 -9.43 -9.35
N LYS A 97 -10.87 -10.58 -9.92
CA LYS A 97 -12.27 -10.90 -10.16
C LYS A 97 -12.81 -11.80 -9.07
N LEU A 98 -14.01 -11.45 -8.56
CA LEU A 98 -14.75 -12.25 -7.59
C LEU A 98 -15.50 -13.40 -8.27
N ASP A 99 -15.60 -14.53 -7.59
CA ASP A 99 -16.50 -15.63 -7.94
C ASP A 99 -17.87 -15.48 -7.25
N GLU A 100 -18.74 -16.47 -7.45
CA GLU A 100 -20.08 -16.50 -6.85
C GLU A 100 -20.10 -16.57 -5.31
N ASN A 101 -18.96 -16.93 -4.69
CA ASN A 101 -18.78 -16.99 -3.25
C ASN A 101 -18.08 -15.74 -2.67
N HIS A 102 -18.03 -14.63 -3.42
CA HIS A 102 -17.29 -13.42 -3.07
C HIS A 102 -15.80 -13.64 -2.83
N ARG A 103 -15.19 -14.63 -3.53
CA ARG A 103 -13.77 -14.90 -3.40
C ARG A 103 -12.99 -14.35 -4.58
N ALA A 104 -12.02 -13.49 -4.32
CA ALA A 104 -11.06 -13.04 -5.32
C ALA A 104 -10.06 -14.18 -5.58
N ARG A 105 -10.26 -14.94 -6.67
CA ARG A 105 -9.38 -16.08 -7.01
C ARG A 105 -8.64 -15.92 -8.33
N LYS A 106 -8.95 -14.89 -9.09
CA LYS A 106 -8.33 -14.66 -10.41
C LYS A 106 -7.78 -13.27 -10.52
N ILE A 107 -6.57 -13.15 -11.04
CA ILE A 107 -5.96 -11.88 -11.43
C ILE A 107 -6.03 -11.77 -12.94
N TYR A 108 -6.63 -10.69 -13.42
CA TYR A 108 -6.66 -10.33 -14.84
C TYR A 108 -5.81 -9.11 -15.11
N ARG A 109 -5.33 -8.99 -16.32
CA ARG A 109 -4.73 -7.80 -16.90
C ARG A 109 -5.62 -7.28 -18.01
N HIS A 110 -6.11 -6.06 -17.88
CA HIS A 110 -6.89 -5.34 -18.89
C HIS A 110 -6.02 -4.31 -19.60
N LYS A 111 -6.02 -4.32 -20.92
CA LYS A 111 -5.40 -3.25 -21.71
C LYS A 111 -6.38 -2.09 -21.82
N ILE A 112 -5.96 -0.91 -21.37
CA ILE A 112 -6.82 0.28 -21.28
C ILE A 112 -7.28 0.68 -22.67
N GLY A 113 -8.61 0.76 -22.85
CA GLY A 113 -9.26 1.09 -24.11
C GLY A 113 -9.63 -0.10 -25.00
N ASP A 114 -9.15 -1.31 -24.69
CA ASP A 114 -9.51 -2.52 -25.42
C ASP A 114 -10.84 -3.10 -24.91
N HIS A 115 -11.33 -4.14 -25.57
CA HIS A 115 -12.56 -4.82 -25.17
C HIS A 115 -12.27 -5.81 -24.02
N LEU A 116 -13.19 -5.90 -23.05
CA LEU A 116 -13.02 -6.77 -21.85
C LEU A 116 -12.88 -8.26 -22.18
N SER A 117 -13.35 -8.73 -23.35
CA SER A 117 -13.12 -10.10 -23.80
C SER A 117 -11.66 -10.41 -24.15
N GLU A 118 -10.82 -9.38 -24.27
CA GLU A 118 -9.38 -9.47 -24.56
C GLU A 118 -8.55 -9.56 -23.27
N ASP A 119 -9.21 -9.54 -22.10
CA ASP A 119 -8.51 -9.53 -20.81
C ASP A 119 -7.73 -10.83 -20.60
N TYR A 120 -6.46 -10.66 -20.27
CA TYR A 120 -5.54 -11.77 -20.06
C TYR A 120 -5.60 -12.29 -18.62
N LEU A 121 -5.92 -13.58 -18.45
CA LEU A 121 -5.84 -14.25 -17.16
C LEU A 121 -4.36 -14.44 -16.77
N VAL A 122 -3.89 -13.71 -15.76
CA VAL A 122 -2.51 -13.77 -15.26
C VAL A 122 -2.33 -14.91 -14.27
N PHE A 123 -3.30 -15.09 -13.37
CA PHE A 123 -3.20 -16.08 -12.29
C PHE A 123 -4.59 -16.55 -11.85
N GLU A 124 -4.65 -17.83 -11.44
CA GLU A 124 -5.84 -18.40 -10.82
C GLU A 124 -5.46 -19.26 -9.62
N GLU A 125 -5.98 -18.91 -8.44
CA GLU A 125 -5.90 -19.73 -7.23
C GLU A 125 -6.96 -20.85 -7.31
N LYS A 126 -6.50 -22.08 -7.12
CA LYS A 126 -7.37 -23.26 -7.19
C LYS A 126 -8.07 -23.60 -5.89
N SER A 127 -7.50 -23.18 -4.76
CA SER A 127 -8.09 -23.41 -3.45
C SER A 127 -9.19 -22.40 -3.15
N GLU A 128 -10.35 -22.88 -2.74
CA GLU A 128 -11.47 -22.01 -2.33
C GLU A 128 -11.23 -21.31 -0.98
N ALA A 129 -10.26 -21.78 -0.19
CA ALA A 129 -9.92 -21.19 1.08
C ALA A 129 -9.08 -19.89 0.95
N PHE A 130 -8.46 -19.68 -0.23
CA PHE A 130 -7.51 -18.59 -0.46
C PHE A 130 -8.08 -17.50 -1.37
N THR A 131 -7.67 -16.27 -1.10
CA THR A 131 -7.94 -15.12 -1.96
C THR A 131 -6.63 -14.60 -2.57
N VAL A 132 -6.72 -13.87 -3.68
CA VAL A 132 -5.57 -13.33 -4.39
C VAL A 132 -5.61 -11.81 -4.49
N GLY A 133 -4.43 -11.21 -4.41
CA GLY A 133 -4.18 -9.81 -4.71
C GLY A 133 -2.89 -9.64 -5.50
N ILE A 134 -2.72 -8.48 -6.11
CA ILE A 134 -1.51 -8.12 -6.85
C ILE A 134 -1.00 -6.76 -6.38
N SER A 135 0.32 -6.62 -6.28
CA SER A 135 0.99 -5.38 -5.90
C SER A 135 2.34 -5.24 -6.60
N LEU A 136 2.91 -4.04 -6.58
CA LEU A 136 4.29 -3.78 -7.01
C LEU A 136 5.25 -3.88 -5.83
N THR A 137 6.48 -4.31 -6.10
CA THR A 137 7.58 -4.15 -5.15
C THR A 137 7.94 -2.67 -4.98
N SER A 138 8.58 -2.32 -3.86
CA SER A 138 8.92 -0.91 -3.57
C SER A 138 9.88 -0.28 -4.56
N ASP A 139 10.72 -1.07 -5.24
CA ASP A 139 11.61 -0.63 -6.31
C ASP A 139 11.00 -0.75 -7.72
N GLU A 140 9.71 -1.10 -7.79
CA GLU A 140 8.93 -1.21 -9.03
C GLU A 140 9.54 -2.15 -10.09
N LYS A 141 10.29 -3.18 -9.66
CA LYS A 141 10.90 -4.15 -10.57
C LYS A 141 10.05 -5.39 -10.81
N TYR A 142 9.18 -5.71 -9.86
CA TYR A 142 8.37 -6.93 -9.91
C TYR A 142 6.93 -6.67 -9.49
N TYR A 143 6.00 -7.40 -10.12
CA TYR A 143 4.68 -7.62 -9.57
C TYR A 143 4.73 -8.85 -8.65
N LEU A 144 4.03 -8.73 -7.53
CA LEU A 144 3.83 -9.80 -6.57
C LEU A 144 2.36 -10.18 -6.55
N ILE A 145 2.06 -11.44 -6.81
CA ILE A 145 0.73 -12.00 -6.57
C ILE A 145 0.79 -12.70 -5.22
N THR A 146 -0.03 -12.24 -4.29
CA THR A 146 -0.19 -12.84 -2.97
C THR A 146 -1.47 -13.65 -2.94
N THR A 147 -1.38 -14.91 -2.56
CA THR A 147 -2.53 -15.74 -2.24
C THR A 147 -2.49 -16.10 -0.77
N SER A 148 -3.58 -15.88 -0.04
CA SER A 148 -3.61 -16.05 1.40
C SER A 148 -4.98 -16.39 1.95
N ASP A 149 -4.97 -17.06 3.11
CA ASP A 149 -6.08 -17.12 4.05
C ASP A 149 -5.72 -16.33 5.32
N HIS A 150 -6.34 -16.62 6.47
CA HIS A 150 -6.10 -15.89 7.71
C HIS A 150 -4.71 -16.10 8.31
N ASN A 151 -4.08 -17.24 8.07
CA ASN A 151 -2.84 -17.63 8.75
C ASN A 151 -1.79 -18.25 7.85
N THR A 152 -2.02 -18.30 6.54
CA THR A 152 -1.13 -18.91 5.57
C THR A 152 -1.06 -18.05 4.32
N SER A 153 0.16 -17.82 3.83
CA SER A 153 0.34 -17.08 2.57
C SER A 153 1.28 -17.80 1.61
N GLU A 154 1.17 -17.45 0.34
CA GLU A 154 2.05 -17.87 -0.75
C GLU A 154 2.17 -16.72 -1.75
N GLN A 155 3.35 -16.49 -2.26
CA GLN A 155 3.56 -15.42 -3.23
C GLN A 155 4.22 -15.92 -4.51
N TYR A 156 3.80 -15.28 -5.60
CA TYR A 156 4.37 -15.46 -6.92
C TYR A 156 4.86 -14.10 -7.43
N TYR A 157 5.84 -14.10 -8.33
CA TYR A 157 6.37 -12.89 -8.93
C TYR A 157 6.55 -13.01 -10.44
N PHE A 158 6.55 -11.87 -11.10
CA PHE A 158 6.98 -11.70 -12.49
C PHE A 158 7.55 -10.29 -12.70
N GLY A 159 8.39 -10.13 -13.70
CA GLY A 159 9.01 -8.84 -14.02
C GLY A 159 8.01 -7.84 -14.58
N VAL A 160 8.20 -6.55 -14.31
CA VAL A 160 7.29 -5.49 -14.79
C VAL A 160 7.27 -5.35 -16.31
N ASP A 161 8.33 -5.78 -16.99
CA ASP A 161 8.46 -5.75 -18.46
C ASP A 161 7.91 -6.99 -19.16
N GLU A 162 7.38 -7.97 -18.43
CA GLU A 162 6.84 -9.20 -19.04
C GLU A 162 5.54 -8.92 -19.77
N ILE A 163 5.57 -8.99 -21.11
CA ILE A 163 4.40 -8.78 -21.99
C ILE A 163 3.34 -9.87 -21.74
N THR A 164 3.77 -11.11 -21.52
CA THR A 164 2.90 -12.24 -21.18
C THR A 164 3.35 -12.79 -19.83
N PRO A 165 2.82 -12.26 -18.73
CA PRO A 165 3.26 -12.64 -17.41
C PRO A 165 3.12 -14.15 -17.13
N LYS A 166 4.19 -14.75 -16.63
CA LYS A 166 4.19 -16.14 -16.13
C LYS A 166 4.65 -16.14 -14.68
N PRO A 167 3.72 -15.97 -13.74
CA PRO A 167 4.05 -15.89 -12.34
C PRO A 167 4.85 -17.09 -11.84
N LYS A 168 6.03 -16.83 -11.25
CA LYS A 168 6.90 -17.84 -10.66
C LYS A 168 6.67 -17.88 -9.15
N LEU A 169 6.51 -19.10 -8.61
CA LEU A 169 6.38 -19.31 -7.17
C LEU A 169 7.67 -18.86 -6.45
N ILE A 170 7.50 -18.11 -5.33
CA ILE A 170 8.64 -17.73 -4.49
C ILE A 170 8.90 -18.81 -3.43
N ILE A 171 8.00 -18.98 -2.48
CA ILE A 171 8.09 -20.00 -1.42
C ILE A 171 6.76 -20.73 -1.36
N LYS A 172 6.78 -22.07 -1.38
CA LYS A 172 5.56 -22.86 -1.27
C LYS A 172 4.93 -22.66 0.10
N ARG A 173 3.59 -22.44 0.12
CA ARG A 173 2.84 -22.27 1.36
C ARG A 173 3.00 -23.44 2.33
N GLN A 174 3.05 -23.11 3.61
CA GLN A 174 3.01 -24.05 4.71
C GLN A 174 1.95 -23.56 5.68
N ARG A 175 1.09 -24.46 6.15
CA ARG A 175 -0.01 -24.09 7.06
C ARG A 175 0.54 -23.37 8.31
N GLY A 176 -0.04 -22.22 8.64
CA GLY A 176 0.36 -21.40 9.77
C GLY A 176 1.56 -20.48 9.48
N ILE A 177 2.13 -20.52 8.27
CA ILE A 177 3.21 -19.61 7.88
C ILE A 177 2.68 -18.49 7.00
N LEU A 178 2.88 -17.29 7.49
CA LEU A 178 2.67 -16.03 6.77
C LEU A 178 4.02 -15.51 6.30
N TYR A 179 4.07 -15.02 5.07
CA TYR A 179 5.22 -14.28 4.59
C TYR A 179 4.82 -13.24 3.55
N SER A 180 5.59 -12.18 3.47
CA SER A 180 5.48 -11.20 2.41
C SER A 180 6.86 -10.70 1.97
N ILE A 181 7.06 -10.70 0.65
CA ILE A 181 8.31 -10.27 0.02
C ILE A 181 8.18 -8.82 -0.43
N ASN A 182 9.27 -8.09 -0.32
CA ASN A 182 9.46 -6.82 -1.00
C ASN A 182 10.87 -6.74 -1.57
N SER A 183 11.11 -5.86 -2.54
CA SER A 183 12.46 -5.65 -3.05
C SER A 183 12.88 -4.19 -2.97
N TRP A 184 14.16 -3.97 -2.65
CA TRP A 184 14.81 -2.68 -2.60
C TRP A 184 16.33 -2.81 -2.64
N ALA A 185 17.00 -1.88 -3.33
CA ALA A 185 18.45 -1.83 -3.41
C ALA A 185 19.11 -3.17 -3.80
N ASN A 186 18.51 -3.86 -4.79
CA ASN A 186 18.91 -5.18 -5.31
C ASN A 186 18.88 -6.32 -4.29
N ASN A 187 18.08 -6.19 -3.25
CA ASN A 187 17.81 -7.25 -2.29
C ASN A 187 16.31 -7.48 -2.15
N PHE A 188 15.98 -8.69 -1.73
CA PHE A 188 14.62 -9.10 -1.37
C PHE A 188 14.54 -9.26 0.15
N TYR A 189 13.47 -8.75 0.72
CA TYR A 189 13.19 -8.76 2.15
C TYR A 189 11.95 -9.59 2.38
N ASN A 190 12.09 -10.60 3.21
CA ASN A 190 11.02 -11.54 3.56
C ASN A 190 10.59 -11.29 5.01
N HIS A 191 9.44 -10.66 5.18
CA HIS A 191 8.79 -10.52 6.47
C HIS A 191 7.94 -11.77 6.71
N THR A 192 8.27 -12.55 7.75
CA THR A 192 7.66 -13.89 7.97
C THR A 192 7.63 -14.29 9.43
N ASN A 193 6.67 -15.14 9.78
CA ASN A 193 6.62 -15.82 11.08
C ASN A 193 7.23 -17.23 11.04
N ASN A 194 7.92 -17.62 9.96
CA ASN A 194 8.59 -18.91 9.90
C ASN A 194 9.75 -18.97 10.91
N ASP A 195 9.68 -19.90 11.88
CA ASP A 195 10.57 -19.97 13.05
C ASP A 195 10.67 -18.64 13.82
N ALA A 196 9.55 -17.90 13.92
CA ALA A 196 9.48 -16.62 14.59
C ALA A 196 8.02 -16.31 15.01
N GLU A 197 7.69 -16.40 16.29
CA GLU A 197 6.32 -16.21 16.80
C GLU A 197 5.77 -14.83 16.41
N ASP A 198 6.55 -13.78 16.66
CA ASP A 198 6.20 -12.37 16.42
C ASP A 198 6.92 -11.79 15.18
N PHE A 199 7.10 -12.63 14.17
CA PHE A 199 7.75 -12.29 12.92
C PHE A 199 9.26 -11.99 13.02
N LYS A 200 9.88 -11.96 11.87
CA LYS A 200 11.27 -11.56 11.59
C LYS A 200 11.35 -11.04 10.15
N ILE A 201 12.49 -10.48 9.79
CA ILE A 201 12.78 -10.12 8.40
C ILE A 201 14.06 -10.79 7.98
N ASP A 202 13.98 -11.60 6.94
CA ASP A 202 15.13 -12.21 6.29
C ASP A 202 15.47 -11.49 4.98
N ILE A 203 16.71 -11.54 4.53
CA ILE A 203 17.19 -10.90 3.30
C ILE A 203 17.81 -11.93 2.35
N SER A 204 17.58 -11.79 1.06
CA SER A 204 18.22 -12.54 -0.01
C SER A 204 18.53 -11.66 -1.20
N SER A 205 19.60 -11.93 -1.94
CA SER A 205 19.94 -11.24 -3.18
C SER A 205 19.26 -11.81 -4.42
N SER A 206 18.54 -12.93 -4.30
CA SER A 206 17.89 -13.61 -5.41
C SER A 206 16.62 -14.33 -4.97
N LEU A 207 15.57 -14.30 -5.80
CA LEU A 207 14.38 -15.12 -5.66
C LEU A 207 14.53 -16.51 -6.34
N GLU A 208 15.40 -16.65 -7.31
CA GLU A 208 15.63 -17.93 -8.00
C GLU A 208 16.59 -18.82 -7.20
N ASN A 209 17.69 -18.25 -6.75
CA ASN A 209 18.70 -18.96 -5.93
C ASN A 209 18.59 -18.45 -4.49
N GLN A 210 17.48 -18.76 -3.84
CA GLN A 210 17.15 -18.22 -2.52
C GLN A 210 18.17 -18.65 -1.46
N SER A 211 18.73 -17.67 -0.76
CA SER A 211 19.61 -17.86 0.39
C SER A 211 19.24 -16.82 1.44
N TRP A 212 18.16 -17.12 2.17
CA TRP A 212 17.64 -16.22 3.19
C TRP A 212 18.57 -16.16 4.40
N LYS A 213 18.93 -14.95 4.80
CA LYS A 213 19.75 -14.65 5.97
C LYS A 213 19.02 -13.69 6.90
N PRO A 214 19.20 -13.79 8.21
CA PRO A 214 18.60 -12.83 9.12
C PRO A 214 18.99 -11.39 8.81
N PHE A 215 18.01 -10.51 8.67
CA PHE A 215 18.17 -9.06 8.53
C PHE A 215 17.67 -8.34 9.78
N VAL A 216 16.48 -8.68 10.25
CA VAL A 216 15.94 -8.33 11.56
C VAL A 216 15.49 -9.64 12.22
N PRO A 217 16.25 -10.18 13.17
CA PRO A 217 15.88 -11.41 13.86
C PRO A 217 14.62 -11.20 14.71
N SER A 218 13.89 -12.29 14.97
CA SER A 218 12.79 -12.27 15.93
C SER A 218 13.30 -11.84 17.32
N LYS A 219 12.44 -11.14 18.05
CA LYS A 219 12.70 -10.69 19.42
C LYS A 219 11.57 -11.21 20.30
N ASN A 220 11.91 -11.59 21.54
CA ASN A 220 10.89 -12.05 22.48
C ASN A 220 9.94 -10.90 22.83
N GLU A 221 8.63 -11.15 22.78
CA GLU A 221 7.57 -10.17 23.10
C GLU A 221 7.62 -8.87 22.28
N VAL A 222 8.16 -8.95 21.05
CA VAL A 222 8.22 -7.82 20.12
C VAL A 222 7.67 -8.24 18.76
N LEU A 223 6.54 -7.69 18.40
CA LEU A 223 5.98 -7.86 17.06
C LEU A 223 6.80 -7.05 16.05
N ILE A 224 7.50 -7.72 15.16
CA ILE A 224 8.23 -7.09 14.07
C ILE A 224 7.24 -6.78 12.94
N GLY A 225 7.08 -5.50 12.62
CA GLY A 225 6.23 -5.05 11.52
C GLY A 225 6.94 -5.00 10.17
N GLY A 226 6.19 -4.57 9.16
CA GLY A 226 6.69 -4.41 7.80
C GLY A 226 7.69 -3.26 7.63
N CYS A 227 8.31 -3.20 6.45
CA CYS A 227 9.28 -2.17 6.09
C CYS A 227 8.72 -1.18 5.07
N VAL A 228 9.07 0.09 5.24
CA VAL A 228 8.99 1.13 4.22
C VAL A 228 10.40 1.42 3.72
N PHE A 229 10.56 1.40 2.39
CA PHE A 229 11.85 1.59 1.73
C PHE A 229 11.91 2.95 1.06
N LEU A 230 13.01 3.65 1.26
CA LEU A 230 13.33 4.93 0.65
C LEU A 230 14.80 4.91 0.19
N LYS A 231 15.22 5.89 -0.60
CA LYS A 231 16.57 6.06 -1.17
C LYS A 231 17.66 5.27 -0.42
N ASN A 232 18.03 5.73 0.77
CA ASN A 232 19.08 5.13 1.59
C ASN A 232 18.55 4.58 2.94
N TRP A 233 17.23 4.44 3.06
CA TRP A 233 16.61 4.19 4.35
C TRP A 233 15.62 3.03 4.31
N ILE A 234 15.63 2.26 5.37
CA ILE A 234 14.59 1.28 5.69
C ILE A 234 13.98 1.70 7.00
N ILE A 235 12.67 1.89 7.01
CA ILE A 235 11.92 2.19 8.22
C ILE A 235 11.02 0.99 8.51
N ARG A 236 11.07 0.46 9.72
CA ARG A 236 10.18 -0.59 10.17
C ARG A 236 9.45 -0.20 11.44
N SER A 237 8.30 -0.78 11.68
CA SER A 237 7.61 -0.72 12.96
C SER A 237 7.95 -1.92 13.83
N GLU A 238 7.96 -1.71 15.14
CA GLU A 238 7.98 -2.76 16.15
C GLU A 238 6.94 -2.42 17.21
N THR A 239 6.21 -3.42 17.71
CA THR A 239 5.26 -3.22 18.82
C THR A 239 5.72 -4.04 20.00
N SER A 240 5.91 -3.40 21.16
CA SER A 240 6.23 -4.04 22.43
C SER A 240 5.53 -3.30 23.57
N ASP A 241 5.09 -4.02 24.59
CA ASP A 241 4.34 -3.43 25.72
C ASP A 241 3.11 -2.61 25.24
N ALA A 242 2.45 -3.06 24.17
CA ALA A 242 1.35 -2.39 23.48
C ALA A 242 1.69 -0.98 22.93
N LEU A 243 2.97 -0.66 22.75
CA LEU A 243 3.45 0.60 22.19
C LEU A 243 4.17 0.36 20.87
N ASP A 244 3.76 1.14 19.86
CA ASP A 244 4.41 1.13 18.56
C ASP A 244 5.66 2.00 18.56
N LYS A 245 6.71 1.47 17.94
CA LYS A 245 8.00 2.14 17.77
C LYS A 245 8.40 2.11 16.31
N LEU A 246 9.12 3.10 15.86
CA LEU A 246 9.69 3.16 14.52
C LEU A 246 11.22 3.08 14.61
N PHE A 247 11.80 2.21 13.81
CA PHE A 247 13.25 2.08 13.66
C PHE A 247 13.68 2.49 12.26
N ILE A 248 14.67 3.35 12.17
CA ILE A 248 15.27 3.77 10.90
C ILE A 248 16.67 3.17 10.76
N ARG A 249 16.91 2.54 9.61
CA ARG A 249 18.21 1.99 9.24
C ARG A 249 18.73 2.66 7.98
N ASN A 250 19.94 3.16 8.04
CA ASN A 250 20.66 3.61 6.85
C ASN A 250 21.25 2.40 6.12
N ILE A 251 20.92 2.23 4.85
CA ILE A 251 21.32 1.06 4.05
C ILE A 251 22.84 1.02 3.82
N SER A 252 23.46 2.19 3.64
CA SER A 252 24.89 2.27 3.31
C SER A 252 25.79 2.03 4.51
N THR A 253 25.41 2.51 5.69
CA THR A 253 26.21 2.41 6.91
C THR A 253 25.78 1.27 7.82
N ASN A 254 24.60 0.68 7.60
CA ASN A 254 23.94 -0.27 8.51
C ASN A 254 23.62 0.30 9.91
N PHE A 255 23.81 1.60 10.11
CA PHE A 255 23.44 2.25 11.36
C PHE A 255 21.92 2.24 11.51
N GLU A 256 21.46 1.84 12.68
CA GLU A 256 20.04 1.76 13.02
C GLU A 256 19.77 2.46 14.34
N GLU A 257 18.69 3.20 14.41
CA GLU A 257 18.22 3.86 15.62
C GLU A 257 16.69 3.85 15.72
N GLU A 258 16.17 3.97 16.93
CA GLU A 258 14.75 4.24 17.16
C GLU A 258 14.45 5.71 16.83
N LEU A 259 13.38 5.95 16.10
CA LEU A 259 12.90 7.30 15.81
C LEU A 259 12.07 7.83 16.96
N ILE A 260 12.71 8.50 17.91
CA ILE A 260 12.08 9.18 19.03
C ILE A 260 11.88 10.64 18.65
N PHE A 261 10.65 11.12 18.66
CA PHE A 261 10.32 12.49 18.24
C PHE A 261 9.35 13.22 19.20
N SER A 262 9.06 12.61 20.35
CA SER A 262 8.26 13.18 21.42
C SER A 262 8.80 12.73 22.78
N ASP A 263 8.67 13.60 23.79
CA ASP A 263 8.97 13.28 25.17
C ASP A 263 7.81 12.55 25.88
N GLU A 264 6.67 12.39 25.19
CA GLU A 264 5.53 11.66 25.72
C GLU A 264 5.82 10.14 25.72
N LYS A 265 5.50 9.47 26.82
CA LYS A 265 5.75 8.03 26.97
C LYS A 265 4.83 7.17 26.15
N VAL A 266 3.59 7.63 25.95
CA VAL A 266 2.54 6.90 25.23
C VAL A 266 2.10 7.75 24.04
N TYR A 267 2.39 7.29 22.83
CA TYR A 267 1.96 7.93 21.59
C TYR A 267 1.88 6.89 20.46
N VAL A 268 1.15 7.22 19.43
CA VAL A 268 1.01 6.41 18.21
C VAL A 268 1.78 7.09 17.08
N PRO A 269 2.93 6.54 16.66
CA PRO A 269 3.66 7.01 15.50
C PRO A 269 3.08 6.38 14.23
N ASN A 270 3.06 7.14 13.15
CA ASN A 270 2.63 6.66 11.84
C ASN A 270 3.52 7.30 10.77
N ILE A 271 3.84 6.57 9.72
CA ILE A 271 4.57 7.08 8.57
C ILE A 271 3.79 6.90 7.28
N SER A 272 3.91 7.88 6.41
CA SER A 272 3.43 7.79 5.03
C SER A 272 4.42 8.42 4.06
N LEU A 273 4.38 7.97 2.83
CA LEU A 273 5.20 8.53 1.77
C LEU A 273 4.70 9.95 1.46
N LYS A 274 5.63 10.90 1.37
CA LYS A 274 5.34 12.27 0.97
C LYS A 274 5.03 12.38 -0.52
N GLN A 275 5.59 11.47 -1.30
CA GLN A 275 5.46 11.38 -2.75
C GLN A 275 5.57 9.93 -3.23
N LYS A 276 5.13 9.65 -4.46
CA LYS A 276 5.26 8.31 -5.05
C LYS A 276 6.73 7.90 -5.24
N ASP A 277 7.59 8.87 -5.65
CA ASP A 277 9.02 8.62 -5.81
C ASP A 277 9.68 8.34 -4.45
N ARG A 278 10.22 7.15 -4.30
CA ARG A 278 10.92 6.71 -3.10
C ARG A 278 12.38 7.14 -3.05
N ASN A 279 12.89 7.78 -4.10
CA ASN A 279 14.25 8.33 -4.14
C ASN A 279 14.36 9.65 -3.35
N THR A 280 13.95 9.61 -2.11
CA THR A 280 13.86 10.77 -1.20
C THR A 280 14.32 10.40 0.20
N ASP A 281 14.72 11.41 0.97
CA ASP A 281 14.97 11.32 2.41
C ASP A 281 13.78 11.85 3.24
N GLU A 282 12.68 12.25 2.59
CA GLU A 282 11.54 12.89 3.25
C GLU A 282 10.33 11.95 3.36
N ILE A 283 9.70 11.98 4.53
CA ILE A 283 8.45 11.28 4.85
C ILE A 283 7.44 12.25 5.47
N TYR A 284 6.18 11.84 5.51
CA TYR A 284 5.24 12.36 6.48
C TYR A 284 5.24 11.47 7.73
N LEU A 285 5.42 12.11 8.87
CA LEU A 285 5.40 11.49 10.18
C LEU A 285 4.12 11.91 10.89
N GLY A 286 3.20 10.98 11.08
CA GLY A 286 2.00 11.15 11.87
C GLY A 286 2.28 10.92 13.35
N TYR A 287 1.61 11.68 14.20
CA TYR A 287 1.73 11.61 15.64
C TYR A 287 0.39 11.90 16.29
N SER A 288 0.04 11.12 17.28
CA SER A 288 -1.05 11.43 18.21
C SER A 288 -0.79 10.77 19.55
N SER A 289 -1.32 11.33 20.64
CA SER A 289 -1.29 10.74 21.96
C SER A 289 -2.63 10.96 22.67
N PRO A 290 -2.85 10.37 23.85
CA PRO A 290 -4.05 10.65 24.64
C PRO A 290 -4.25 12.13 24.98
N LYS A 291 -3.17 12.92 25.03
CA LYS A 291 -3.23 14.36 25.30
C LYS A 291 -2.91 15.26 24.14
N THR A 292 -2.40 14.71 23.01
CA THR A 292 -2.02 15.51 21.84
C THR A 292 -2.86 15.12 20.63
N PRO A 293 -3.65 16.06 20.06
CA PRO A 293 -4.40 15.84 18.83
C PRO A 293 -3.50 15.38 17.68
N SER A 294 -4.08 14.71 16.69
CA SER A 294 -3.33 14.18 15.56
C SER A 294 -2.55 15.30 14.83
N ARG A 295 -1.27 15.08 14.63
CA ARG A 295 -0.34 15.97 13.93
C ARG A 295 0.35 15.23 12.79
N VAL A 296 0.64 15.94 11.71
CA VAL A 296 1.44 15.45 10.60
C VAL A 296 2.64 16.38 10.41
N TYR A 297 3.81 15.79 10.42
CA TYR A 297 5.07 16.50 10.18
C TYR A 297 5.67 16.05 8.85
N SER A 298 6.27 16.99 8.10
CA SER A 298 7.29 16.65 7.10
C SER A 298 8.58 16.41 7.87
N TYR A 299 9.18 15.24 7.72
CA TYR A 299 10.39 14.84 8.42
C TYR A 299 11.46 14.40 7.42
N ASN A 300 12.69 14.90 7.61
CA ASN A 300 13.84 14.52 6.81
C ASN A 300 14.71 13.54 7.60
N LEU A 301 14.94 12.35 7.01
CA LEU A 301 15.70 11.27 7.65
C LEU A 301 17.19 11.54 7.76
N SER A 302 17.76 12.39 6.87
CA SER A 302 19.19 12.67 6.83
C SER A 302 19.63 13.70 7.87
N ASP A 303 18.90 14.80 8.02
CA ASP A 303 19.23 15.89 8.95
C ASP A 303 18.31 15.96 10.16
N LYS A 304 17.33 15.06 10.24
CA LYS A 304 16.35 14.96 11.33
C LYS A 304 15.48 16.22 11.51
N SER A 305 15.44 17.09 10.52
CA SER A 305 14.60 18.28 10.56
C SER A 305 13.12 17.88 10.45
N LYS A 306 12.27 18.55 11.22
CA LYS A 306 10.81 18.34 11.19
C LYS A 306 10.07 19.66 11.06
N LYS A 307 9.00 19.65 10.27
CA LYS A 307 8.10 20.80 10.10
C LYS A 307 6.66 20.35 10.25
N LEU A 308 5.89 20.97 11.14
CA LEU A 308 4.46 20.73 11.25
C LEU A 308 3.76 21.12 9.94
N VAL A 309 3.02 20.19 9.36
CA VAL A 309 2.27 20.38 8.11
C VAL A 309 0.79 20.51 8.38
N LYS A 310 0.28 19.68 9.31
CA LYS A 310 -1.13 19.66 9.67
C LYS A 310 -1.31 19.28 11.14
N GLU A 311 -2.27 19.91 11.78
CA GLU A 311 -2.76 19.55 13.10
C GLU A 311 -4.29 19.42 13.07
N GLN A 312 -4.82 18.45 13.80
CA GLN A 312 -6.26 18.28 13.91
C GLN A 312 -6.87 19.46 14.66
N GLU A 313 -7.83 20.10 14.02
CA GLU A 313 -8.62 21.16 14.68
C GLU A 313 -9.61 20.54 15.67
N ILE A 314 -9.66 21.09 16.87
CA ILE A 314 -10.62 20.74 17.91
C ILE A 314 -11.56 21.94 18.10
N PRO A 315 -12.79 21.93 17.53
CA PRO A 315 -13.68 23.08 17.53
C PRO A 315 -14.07 23.62 18.92
N SER A 316 -14.09 22.74 19.93
CA SER A 316 -14.35 23.09 21.34
C SER A 316 -13.14 23.67 22.06
N GLY A 317 -12.00 23.78 21.40
CA GLY A 317 -10.71 24.08 22.00
C GLY A 317 -10.04 22.84 22.61
N HIS A 318 -8.71 22.91 22.72
CA HIS A 318 -7.90 21.86 23.32
C HIS A 318 -6.65 22.48 23.97
N ASN A 319 -6.35 22.07 25.20
CA ASN A 319 -5.08 22.37 25.86
C ASN A 319 -4.49 21.07 26.39
N SER A 320 -3.35 20.64 25.85
CA SER A 320 -2.69 19.39 26.24
C SER A 320 -2.26 19.34 27.70
N GLU A 321 -2.07 20.49 28.35
CA GLU A 321 -1.70 20.57 29.78
C GLU A 321 -2.86 20.19 30.72
N ASP A 322 -4.08 20.15 30.23
CA ASP A 322 -5.26 19.72 30.99
C ASP A 322 -5.35 18.19 31.14
N TYR A 323 -4.42 17.44 30.50
CA TYR A 323 -4.42 15.98 30.45
C TYR A 323 -3.11 15.41 31.00
N ILE A 324 -3.22 14.37 31.81
CA ILE A 324 -2.10 13.59 32.35
C ILE A 324 -2.10 12.22 31.66
N VAL A 325 -0.93 11.80 31.16
CA VAL A 325 -0.71 10.49 30.55
C VAL A 325 0.46 9.78 31.19
#